data_5fc1292495f7c679ceadffdb47d83ac2
#
_entry.id   5fc1292495f7c679ceadffdb47d83ac2
#
_cell.length_a   1.000
_cell.length_b   1.000
_cell.length_c   1.000
_cell.angle_alpha   90.00
_cell.angle_beta   90.00
_cell.angle_gamma   90.00
#
_symmetry.space_group_name_H-M   'P 1'
#
loop_
_entity.id
_entity.type
_entity.pdbx_description
1 polymer ?
#
loop_
_entity_poly.entity_id
_entity_poly.type
_entity_poly.pdbx_seq_one_letter_code
_entity_poly.pdbx_strand_id
1 'polypeptide(L)'
;YEEESSDRAFEEEVMIVGFGNAPVKPEGEGVSFDNANEGFTARYEHETVALAFALTEEAVEDNLYDRLGSRYTKALARSMANTKQIKAANVLNNAFSSSFPGGDGVSLINSSHPLSSGAVSANRAATFADLNETSIEDALIRISTQTDDRGLNIALQGVKLIVPPQLQFVADRLLSSPGRVGTSDNDINSVVNQGMLPEGYVVNHYLNDPDAYFFKTDVPDGFKYFVRSPMQTSLEGDFDSGNMRYKARERYSFGFSNWRCVDGSQGA
;
A
#
# COMPACT_ATOMS: atom_id res chain seq x y z
N TYR A 1 -1.61 -0.80 -5.36
CA TYR A 1 -0.27 -1.31 -5.66
C TYR A 1 -0.03 -1.25 -7.16
N GLU A 2 1.20 -0.92 -7.53
CA GLU A 2 1.72 -1.11 -8.89
C GLU A 2 2.19 -2.54 -9.02
N GLU A 3 1.73 -3.24 -10.07
CA GLU A 3 2.08 -4.64 -10.30
C GLU A 3 3.23 -4.75 -11.28
N GLU A 4 4.29 -5.45 -10.88
CA GLU A 4 5.47 -5.70 -11.68
C GLU A 4 5.82 -7.20 -11.66
N SER A 5 6.40 -7.69 -12.75
CA SER A 5 6.90 -9.05 -12.82
C SER A 5 8.36 -9.13 -12.42
N SER A 6 8.75 -10.18 -11.69
CA SER A 6 10.12 -10.43 -11.28
C SER A 6 10.59 -11.80 -11.77
N ASP A 7 11.85 -11.91 -12.14
CA ASP A 7 12.52 -13.17 -12.47
C ASP A 7 13.64 -13.55 -11.47
N ARG A 8 13.84 -12.71 -10.44
CA ARG A 8 14.88 -12.85 -9.42
C ARG A 8 14.37 -13.45 -8.12
N ALA A 9 15.27 -13.71 -7.19
CA ALA A 9 14.93 -14.19 -5.85
C ALA A 9 14.38 -13.07 -4.94
N PHE A 10 14.83 -11.85 -5.17
CA PHE A 10 14.42 -10.61 -4.52
C PHE A 10 14.58 -9.46 -5.52
N GLU A 11 13.86 -8.37 -5.30
CA GLU A 11 14.03 -7.12 -6.06
C GLU A 11 14.56 -6.03 -5.13
N GLU A 12 15.34 -5.13 -5.69
CA GLU A 12 15.84 -3.94 -5.01
C GLU A 12 15.54 -2.72 -5.88
N GLU A 13 14.86 -1.75 -5.30
CA GLU A 13 14.59 -0.47 -5.92
C GLU A 13 15.36 0.63 -5.19
N VAL A 14 16.16 1.35 -5.95
CA VAL A 14 16.96 2.48 -5.47
C VAL A 14 16.20 3.77 -5.73
N MET A 15 15.90 4.53 -4.68
CA MET A 15 15.34 5.86 -4.82
C MET A 15 16.43 6.79 -5.39
N ILE A 16 16.13 7.48 -6.48
CA ILE A 16 17.04 8.46 -7.08
C ILE A 16 16.71 9.83 -6.52
N VAL A 17 17.70 10.45 -5.89
CA VAL A 17 17.65 11.85 -5.47
C VAL A 17 17.97 12.72 -6.69
N GLY A 18 16.95 13.47 -7.15
CA GLY A 18 17.05 14.31 -8.34
C GLY A 18 18.01 15.50 -8.20
N PHE A 19 17.87 16.46 -9.11
CA PHE A 19 18.66 17.69 -9.11
C PHE A 19 18.04 18.74 -8.16
N GLY A 20 18.89 19.68 -7.71
CA GLY A 20 18.44 20.86 -6.96
C GLY A 20 17.80 21.92 -7.85
N ASN A 21 17.49 23.08 -7.28
CA ASN A 21 16.98 24.22 -8.05
C ASN A 21 17.97 24.67 -9.11
N ALA A 22 17.50 24.81 -10.36
CA ALA A 22 18.31 25.37 -11.42
C ALA A 22 18.60 26.86 -11.14
N PRO A 23 19.89 27.28 -11.09
CA PRO A 23 20.23 28.69 -10.89
C PRO A 23 19.95 29.51 -12.16
N VAL A 24 19.67 30.81 -11.96
CA VAL A 24 19.55 31.74 -13.08
C VAL A 24 20.92 31.88 -13.74
N LYS A 25 20.98 31.67 -15.06
CA LYS A 25 22.20 31.84 -15.85
C LYS A 25 22.32 33.27 -16.34
N PRO A 26 23.32 34.06 -15.92
CA PRO A 26 23.61 35.37 -16.49
C PRO A 26 24.07 35.28 -17.96
N GLU A 27 23.91 36.36 -18.70
CA GLU A 27 24.38 36.44 -20.08
C GLU A 27 25.92 36.31 -20.16
N GLY A 28 26.39 35.42 -21.04
CA GLY A 28 27.84 35.19 -21.24
C GLY A 28 28.48 34.22 -20.25
N GLU A 29 27.78 33.73 -19.21
CA GLU A 29 28.32 32.75 -18.29
C GLU A 29 28.04 31.30 -18.72
N GLY A 30 28.80 30.34 -18.15
CA GLY A 30 28.59 28.91 -18.36
C GLY A 30 27.36 28.38 -17.68
N VAL A 31 26.90 27.15 -18.05
CA VAL A 31 25.83 26.42 -17.38
C VAL A 31 26.39 25.77 -16.11
N SER A 32 25.64 25.80 -15.01
CA SER A 32 25.95 25.06 -13.80
C SER A 32 25.66 23.57 -14.00
N PHE A 33 26.54 22.72 -13.47
CA PHE A 33 26.31 21.25 -13.43
C PHE A 33 25.92 20.82 -12.04
N ASP A 34 24.96 19.91 -11.96
CA ASP A 34 24.53 19.23 -10.74
C ASP A 34 24.52 17.71 -10.99
N ASN A 35 24.65 16.91 -9.94
CA ASN A 35 24.68 15.46 -10.02
C ASN A 35 23.48 14.87 -9.26
N ALA A 36 22.83 13.89 -9.87
CA ALA A 36 21.88 13.03 -9.18
C ALA A 36 22.65 12.03 -8.31
N ASN A 37 22.12 11.76 -7.12
CA ASN A 37 22.68 10.79 -6.18
C ASN A 37 21.69 9.65 -5.95
N GLU A 38 22.19 8.48 -5.59
CA GLU A 38 21.38 7.37 -5.10
C GLU A 38 20.93 7.67 -3.67
N GLY A 39 19.65 7.44 -3.40
CA GLY A 39 19.03 7.55 -2.08
C GLY A 39 18.94 6.19 -1.40
N PHE A 40 17.86 5.97 -0.70
CA PHE A 40 17.61 4.72 0.02
C PHE A 40 17.21 3.59 -0.95
N THR A 41 17.58 2.35 -0.58
CA THR A 41 17.23 1.14 -1.33
C THR A 41 16.15 0.37 -0.60
N ALA A 42 15.02 0.15 -1.25
CA ALA A 42 13.98 -0.74 -0.78
C ALA A 42 14.21 -2.16 -1.31
N ARG A 43 14.15 -3.17 -0.43
CA ARG A 43 14.34 -4.58 -0.78
C ARG A 43 13.06 -5.37 -0.58
N TYR A 44 12.71 -6.18 -1.58
CA TYR A 44 11.52 -7.01 -1.64
C TYR A 44 11.89 -8.48 -1.71
N GLU A 45 11.64 -9.23 -0.65
CA GLU A 45 11.88 -10.68 -0.63
C GLU A 45 10.61 -11.44 -1.02
N HIS A 46 10.71 -12.29 -2.05
CA HIS A 46 9.56 -13.05 -2.53
C HIS A 46 9.25 -14.22 -1.63
N GLU A 47 8.03 -14.25 -1.11
CA GLU A 47 7.51 -15.35 -0.32
C GLU A 47 6.74 -16.35 -1.17
N THR A 48 6.85 -17.62 -0.83
CA THR A 48 6.06 -18.68 -1.46
C THR A 48 4.84 -18.97 -0.62
N VAL A 49 3.67 -18.80 -1.22
CA VAL A 49 2.38 -19.18 -0.64
C VAL A 49 1.87 -20.41 -1.37
N ALA A 50 1.59 -21.48 -0.63
CA ALA A 50 1.09 -22.72 -1.18
C ALA A 50 0.12 -23.40 -0.23
N LEU A 51 -0.90 -24.03 -0.81
CA LEU A 51 -1.85 -24.85 -0.07
C LEU A 51 -2.27 -26.04 -0.96
N ALA A 52 -2.53 -27.19 -0.33
CA ALA A 52 -2.94 -28.40 -1.03
C ALA A 52 -4.07 -29.09 -0.27
N PHE A 53 -4.83 -29.91 -1.01
CA PHE A 53 -5.76 -30.88 -0.44
C PHE A 53 -5.60 -32.23 -1.14
N ALA A 54 -6.03 -33.31 -0.46
CA ALA A 54 -6.04 -34.65 -1.01
C ALA A 54 -7.46 -35.21 -1.03
N LEU A 55 -7.76 -36.01 -2.03
CA LEU A 55 -8.96 -36.85 -2.15
C LEU A 55 -8.52 -38.31 -2.08
N THR A 56 -9.21 -39.13 -1.30
CA THR A 56 -8.91 -40.56 -1.23
C THR A 56 -9.33 -41.28 -2.50
N GLU A 57 -8.67 -42.41 -2.80
CA GLU A 57 -8.97 -43.23 -3.96
C GLU A 57 -10.40 -43.73 -3.95
N GLU A 58 -10.87 -44.25 -2.80
CA GLU A 58 -12.24 -44.74 -2.63
C GLU A 58 -13.28 -43.63 -2.85
N ALA A 59 -12.95 -42.43 -2.44
CA ALA A 59 -13.79 -41.27 -2.62
C ALA A 59 -13.93 -40.84 -4.07
N VAL A 60 -12.91 -41.09 -4.89
CA VAL A 60 -12.93 -40.87 -6.33
C VAL A 60 -13.64 -41.99 -7.07
N GLU A 61 -13.43 -43.27 -6.68
CA GLU A 61 -14.07 -44.44 -7.29
C GLU A 61 -15.59 -44.46 -7.10
N ASP A 62 -16.04 -44.14 -5.88
CA ASP A 62 -17.48 -44.10 -5.54
C ASP A 62 -18.24 -42.95 -6.20
N ASN A 63 -17.58 -42.10 -6.97
CA ASN A 63 -18.12 -40.96 -7.70
C ASN A 63 -19.00 -40.02 -6.87
N LEU A 64 -18.80 -40.02 -5.53
CA LEU A 64 -19.51 -39.15 -4.60
C LEU A 64 -19.05 -37.66 -4.73
N TYR A 65 -18.04 -37.38 -5.54
CA TYR A 65 -17.21 -36.20 -5.45
C TYR A 65 -17.14 -35.30 -6.68
N ASP A 66 -17.87 -35.55 -7.76
CA ASP A 66 -17.93 -34.66 -8.92
C ASP A 66 -18.24 -33.19 -8.50
N ARG A 67 -19.09 -33.06 -7.46
CA ARG A 67 -19.40 -31.75 -6.87
C ARG A 67 -18.41 -31.31 -5.76
N LEU A 68 -17.77 -32.26 -5.06
CA LEU A 68 -16.86 -31.94 -3.95
C LEU A 68 -15.49 -31.47 -4.45
N GLY A 69 -14.91 -32.11 -5.47
CA GLY A 69 -13.67 -31.68 -6.08
C GLY A 69 -13.75 -30.22 -6.54
N SER A 70 -14.82 -29.82 -7.21
CA SER A 70 -15.06 -28.44 -7.63
C SER A 70 -15.23 -27.48 -6.43
N ARG A 71 -15.88 -27.91 -5.35
CA ARG A 71 -16.03 -27.10 -4.13
C ARG A 71 -14.69 -26.89 -3.44
N TYR A 72 -13.85 -27.94 -3.32
CA TYR A 72 -12.55 -27.85 -2.70
C TYR A 72 -11.59 -26.98 -3.51
N THR A 73 -11.61 -27.08 -4.83
CA THR A 73 -10.81 -26.19 -5.71
C THR A 73 -11.21 -24.73 -5.55
N LYS A 74 -12.52 -24.43 -5.48
CA LYS A 74 -13.00 -23.07 -5.22
C LYS A 74 -12.60 -22.57 -3.82
N ALA A 75 -12.68 -23.45 -2.81
CA ALA A 75 -12.24 -23.11 -1.44
C ALA A 75 -10.74 -22.84 -1.38
N LEU A 76 -9.93 -23.65 -2.08
CA LEU A 76 -8.49 -23.43 -2.21
C LEU A 76 -8.17 -22.08 -2.87
N ALA A 77 -8.80 -21.79 -4.01
CA ALA A 77 -8.61 -20.52 -4.71
C ALA A 77 -9.00 -19.31 -3.83
N ARG A 78 -10.12 -19.42 -3.10
CA ARG A 78 -10.55 -18.38 -2.15
C ARG A 78 -9.55 -18.20 -1.00
N SER A 79 -9.00 -19.29 -0.46
CA SER A 79 -8.00 -19.24 0.61
C SER A 79 -6.71 -18.56 0.12
N MET A 80 -6.23 -18.89 -1.08
CA MET A 80 -5.07 -18.26 -1.68
C MET A 80 -5.29 -16.76 -1.90
N ALA A 81 -6.44 -16.37 -2.47
CA ALA A 81 -6.81 -14.96 -2.65
C ALA A 81 -6.90 -14.21 -1.33
N ASN A 82 -7.50 -14.81 -0.30
CA ASN A 82 -7.59 -14.21 1.04
C ASN A 82 -6.22 -13.97 1.65
N THR A 83 -5.31 -14.93 1.56
CA THR A 83 -3.93 -14.79 2.03
C THR A 83 -3.20 -13.65 1.32
N LYS A 84 -3.40 -13.50 0.01
CA LYS A 84 -2.85 -12.39 -0.77
C LYS A 84 -3.35 -11.04 -0.27
N GLN A 85 -4.66 -10.90 -0.03
CA GLN A 85 -5.25 -9.67 0.51
C GLN A 85 -4.72 -9.33 1.90
N ILE A 86 -4.58 -10.32 2.79
CA ILE A 86 -3.99 -10.14 4.12
C ILE A 86 -2.55 -9.64 4.01
N LYS A 87 -1.73 -10.26 3.15
CA LYS A 87 -0.33 -9.84 2.95
C LYS A 87 -0.23 -8.43 2.38
N ALA A 88 -1.09 -8.06 1.43
CA ALA A 88 -1.17 -6.70 0.92
C ALA A 88 -1.57 -5.71 2.04
N ALA A 89 -2.59 -6.03 2.84
CA ALA A 89 -3.02 -5.18 3.94
C ALA A 89 -1.97 -5.05 5.06
N ASN A 90 -1.11 -6.05 5.24
CA ASN A 90 -0.08 -6.03 6.28
C ASN A 90 0.97 -4.93 6.09
N VAL A 91 1.16 -4.41 4.89
CA VAL A 91 2.00 -3.23 4.66
C VAL A 91 1.43 -2.02 5.41
N LEU A 92 0.10 -1.84 5.39
CA LEU A 92 -0.59 -0.78 6.13
C LEU A 92 -0.76 -1.11 7.61
N ASN A 93 -1.07 -2.36 7.96
CA ASN A 93 -1.18 -2.80 9.36
C ASN A 93 0.11 -2.59 10.15
N ASN A 94 1.26 -2.70 9.48
CA ASN A 94 2.58 -2.50 10.06
C ASN A 94 3.16 -1.10 9.79
N ALA A 95 2.38 -0.19 9.19
CA ALA A 95 2.86 1.10 8.73
C ALA A 95 3.50 1.96 9.83
N PHE A 96 3.04 1.83 11.08
CA PHE A 96 3.53 2.58 12.23
C PHE A 96 4.61 1.82 13.04
N SER A 97 4.86 0.55 12.69
CA SER A 97 5.76 -0.32 13.47
C SER A 97 7.21 -0.16 13.03
N SER A 98 8.09 0.17 13.97
CA SER A 98 9.54 0.23 13.74
C SER A 98 10.18 -1.13 13.44
N SER A 99 9.45 -2.25 13.65
CA SER A 99 9.91 -3.60 13.32
C SER A 99 9.83 -3.90 11.81
N PHE A 100 9.14 -3.05 11.05
CA PHE A 100 8.99 -3.18 9.59
C PHE A 100 9.49 -1.90 8.91
N PRO A 101 10.81 -1.63 8.94
CA PRO A 101 11.38 -0.43 8.36
C PRO A 101 11.33 -0.46 6.84
N GLY A 102 11.22 0.72 6.24
CA GLY A 102 11.43 0.94 4.82
C GLY A 102 12.90 0.98 4.43
N GLY A 103 13.19 1.32 3.19
CA GLY A 103 14.56 1.51 2.70
C GLY A 103 15.34 2.60 3.44
N ASP A 104 14.65 3.57 4.03
CA ASP A 104 15.20 4.67 4.83
C ASP A 104 15.46 4.28 6.31
N GLY A 105 15.17 3.03 6.71
CA GLY A 105 15.42 2.50 8.05
C GLY A 105 14.36 2.85 9.10
N VAL A 106 13.28 3.55 8.73
CA VAL A 106 12.17 3.88 9.63
C VAL A 106 10.85 3.26 9.14
N SER A 107 9.81 3.27 10.00
CA SER A 107 8.48 2.76 9.63
C SER A 107 7.87 3.57 8.49
N LEU A 108 6.98 2.95 7.71
CA LEU A 108 6.30 3.58 6.56
C LEU A 108 5.64 4.92 6.92
N ILE A 109 4.99 5.00 8.08
CA ILE A 109 4.42 6.24 8.61
C ILE A 109 5.22 6.66 9.83
N ASN A 110 5.93 7.78 9.70
CA ASN A 110 6.83 8.29 10.72
C ASN A 110 6.84 9.81 10.73
N SER A 111 7.24 10.38 11.87
CA SER A 111 7.46 11.82 12.03
C SER A 111 8.87 12.27 11.65
N SER A 112 9.76 11.35 11.29
CA SER A 112 11.19 11.63 11.14
C SER A 112 11.83 10.76 10.07
N HIS A 113 11.32 10.83 8.83
CA HIS A 113 11.97 10.21 7.68
C HIS A 113 13.27 10.96 7.37
N PRO A 114 14.43 10.30 7.40
CA PRO A 114 15.69 10.93 7.08
C PRO A 114 15.74 11.30 5.59
N LEU A 115 16.16 12.51 5.29
CA LEU A 115 16.42 12.98 3.93
C LEU A 115 17.92 12.96 3.66
N SER A 116 18.34 12.82 2.41
CA SER A 116 19.75 12.85 2.01
C SER A 116 20.43 14.18 2.33
N SER A 117 19.69 15.26 2.51
CA SER A 117 20.15 16.56 2.98
C SER A 117 20.52 16.61 4.49
N GLY A 118 20.22 15.55 5.25
CA GLY A 118 20.34 15.52 6.71
C GLY A 118 19.15 16.13 7.45
N ALA A 119 18.17 16.67 6.74
CA ALA A 119 16.88 17.09 7.31
C ALA A 119 15.98 15.89 7.54
N VAL A 120 14.84 16.11 8.20
CA VAL A 120 13.79 15.10 8.41
C VAL A 120 12.47 15.59 7.84
N SER A 121 11.65 14.66 7.35
CA SER A 121 10.29 14.93 6.89
C SER A 121 9.30 13.98 7.57
N ALA A 122 8.02 14.34 7.58
CA ALA A 122 6.96 13.58 8.22
C ALA A 122 5.81 13.32 7.25
N ASN A 123 5.23 12.12 7.32
CA ASN A 123 4.00 11.76 6.63
C ASN A 123 2.87 11.40 7.62
N ARG A 124 2.89 12.02 8.79
CA ARG A 124 1.85 11.94 9.82
C ARG A 124 1.75 13.23 10.62
N ALA A 125 0.64 13.44 11.29
CA ALA A 125 0.51 14.49 12.28
C ALA A 125 1.43 14.23 13.50
N ALA A 126 1.82 15.31 14.19
CA ALA A 126 2.59 15.20 15.43
C ALA A 126 1.82 14.45 16.53
N THR A 127 0.50 14.67 16.60
CA THR A 127 -0.44 13.95 17.46
C THR A 127 -1.46 13.26 16.57
N PHE A 128 -1.72 11.99 16.83
CA PHE A 128 -2.78 11.27 16.12
C PHE A 128 -4.15 11.84 16.48
N ALA A 129 -5.06 11.81 15.53
CA ALA A 129 -6.42 12.29 15.69
C ALA A 129 -7.37 11.34 14.98
N ASP A 130 -8.61 11.28 15.46
CA ASP A 130 -9.69 10.57 14.79
C ASP A 130 -10.01 11.15 13.43
N LEU A 131 -10.62 10.33 12.58
CA LEU A 131 -11.06 10.77 11.25
C LEU A 131 -12.18 11.81 11.35
N ASN A 132 -11.85 13.04 11.03
CA ASN A 132 -12.78 14.17 10.96
C ASN A 132 -12.37 15.13 9.83
N GLU A 133 -13.16 16.16 9.58
CA GLU A 133 -12.89 17.13 8.51
C GLU A 133 -11.54 17.82 8.67
N THR A 134 -11.22 18.29 9.88
CA THR A 134 -9.95 18.97 10.17
C THR A 134 -8.75 18.05 9.97
N SER A 135 -8.85 16.77 10.40
CA SER A 135 -7.76 15.82 10.20
C SER A 135 -7.51 15.49 8.71
N ILE A 136 -8.57 15.51 7.89
CA ILE A 136 -8.45 15.39 6.42
C ILE A 136 -7.76 16.62 5.84
N GLU A 137 -8.21 17.81 6.20
CA GLU A 137 -7.62 19.07 5.72
C GLU A 137 -6.15 19.19 6.08
N ASP A 138 -5.78 18.89 7.34
CA ASP A 138 -4.40 18.91 7.81
C ASP A 138 -3.52 17.87 7.08
N ALA A 139 -4.05 16.68 6.80
CA ALA A 139 -3.33 15.67 6.04
C ALA A 139 -3.11 16.10 4.59
N LEU A 140 -4.12 16.66 3.92
CA LEU A 140 -4.01 17.15 2.54
C LEU A 140 -3.03 18.32 2.42
N ILE A 141 -3.02 19.24 3.40
CA ILE A 141 -2.04 20.33 3.46
C ILE A 141 -0.63 19.76 3.63
N ARG A 142 -0.44 18.79 4.54
CA ARG A 142 0.84 18.14 4.78
C ARG A 142 1.35 17.43 3.52
N ILE A 143 0.48 16.71 2.81
CA ILE A 143 0.80 16.03 1.54
C ILE A 143 1.25 17.06 0.49
N SER A 144 0.49 18.15 0.30
CA SER A 144 0.77 19.17 -0.72
C SER A 144 2.05 19.97 -0.45
N THR A 145 2.49 20.05 0.80
CA THR A 145 3.71 20.75 1.22
C THR A 145 4.94 19.85 1.31
N GLN A 146 4.82 18.58 0.94
CA GLN A 146 5.94 17.64 0.92
C GLN A 146 7.04 18.10 -0.05
N THR A 147 8.27 17.89 0.38
CA THR A 147 9.46 18.18 -0.42
C THR A 147 10.21 16.92 -0.77
N ASP A 148 11.01 16.98 -1.82
CA ASP A 148 12.00 15.96 -2.14
C ASP A 148 13.18 16.00 -1.16
N ASP A 149 14.17 15.15 -1.38
CA ASP A 149 15.34 15.06 -0.52
C ASP A 149 16.29 16.27 -0.66
N ARG A 150 16.09 17.12 -1.65
CA ARG A 150 16.80 18.37 -1.90
C ARG A 150 16.03 19.62 -1.47
N GLY A 151 14.81 19.44 -0.91
CA GLY A 151 13.96 20.52 -0.45
C GLY A 151 13.10 21.15 -1.56
N LEU A 152 13.01 20.53 -2.74
CA LEU A 152 12.08 20.98 -3.78
C LEU A 152 10.66 20.53 -3.44
N ASN A 153 9.69 21.42 -3.59
CA ASN A 153 8.30 21.05 -3.43
C ASN A 153 7.87 20.16 -4.62
N ILE A 154 7.38 18.94 -4.30
CA ILE A 154 6.91 17.97 -5.29
C ILE A 154 5.43 18.08 -5.60
N ALA A 155 4.69 18.96 -4.90
CA ALA A 155 3.27 19.25 -5.11
C ALA A 155 2.39 17.99 -5.19
N LEU A 156 2.60 17.05 -4.28
CA LEU A 156 1.80 15.82 -4.18
C LEU A 156 0.34 16.10 -3.87
N GLN A 157 -0.53 15.20 -4.32
CA GLN A 157 -1.96 15.23 -4.03
C GLN A 157 -2.41 13.95 -3.34
N GLY A 158 -3.34 14.08 -2.41
CA GLY A 158 -4.06 12.93 -1.87
C GLY A 158 -5.03 12.40 -2.93
N VAL A 159 -4.96 11.12 -3.22
CA VAL A 159 -5.77 10.48 -4.28
C VAL A 159 -6.96 9.73 -3.69
N LYS A 160 -6.73 8.98 -2.61
CA LYS A 160 -7.71 8.06 -2.05
C LYS A 160 -7.56 7.94 -0.53
N LEU A 161 -8.70 7.88 0.16
CA LEU A 161 -8.76 7.53 1.58
C LEU A 161 -8.99 6.03 1.75
N ILE A 162 -8.17 5.37 2.57
CA ILE A 162 -8.27 3.94 2.90
C ILE A 162 -8.69 3.84 4.37
N VAL A 163 -9.79 3.16 4.63
CA VAL A 163 -10.37 3.03 5.97
C VAL A 163 -10.73 1.58 6.32
N PRO A 164 -10.74 1.20 7.60
CA PRO A 164 -11.33 -0.04 8.05
C PRO A 164 -12.87 0.02 7.99
N PRO A 165 -13.57 -1.13 8.10
CA PRO A 165 -15.03 -1.17 8.07
C PRO A 165 -15.72 -0.31 9.14
N GLN A 166 -15.08 -0.12 10.29
CA GLN A 166 -15.59 0.68 11.40
C GLN A 166 -15.74 2.18 11.05
N LEU A 167 -14.83 2.71 10.24
CA LEU A 167 -14.82 4.10 9.80
C LEU A 167 -15.59 4.35 8.48
N GLN A 168 -16.15 3.31 7.86
CA GLN A 168 -16.85 3.43 6.57
C GLN A 168 -17.91 4.51 6.55
N PHE A 169 -18.81 4.53 7.54
CA PHE A 169 -19.91 5.52 7.58
C PHE A 169 -19.45 6.94 7.95
N VAL A 170 -18.33 7.04 8.66
CA VAL A 170 -17.69 8.35 8.93
C VAL A 170 -17.09 8.89 7.65
N ALA A 171 -16.31 8.07 6.92
CA ALA A 171 -15.72 8.44 5.65
C ALA A 171 -16.78 8.85 4.61
N ASP A 172 -17.89 8.09 4.52
CA ASP A 172 -18.98 8.41 3.60
C ASP A 172 -19.61 9.77 3.90
N ARG A 173 -19.90 10.05 5.18
CA ARG A 173 -20.45 11.36 5.58
C ARG A 173 -19.51 12.52 5.27
N LEU A 174 -18.18 12.32 5.48
CA LEU A 174 -17.18 13.37 5.25
C LEU A 174 -16.93 13.62 3.76
N LEU A 175 -16.97 12.56 2.92
CA LEU A 175 -16.62 12.65 1.51
C LEU A 175 -17.82 12.70 0.55
N SER A 176 -19.04 12.51 1.03
CA SER A 176 -20.25 12.54 0.18
C SER A 176 -21.18 13.70 0.53
N SER A 177 -21.04 14.34 1.70
CA SER A 177 -21.88 15.45 2.12
C SER A 177 -21.41 16.78 1.50
N PRO A 178 -22.25 17.51 0.77
CA PRO A 178 -21.91 18.83 0.24
C PRO A 178 -21.82 19.91 1.33
N GLY A 179 -22.49 19.72 2.44
CA GLY A 179 -22.44 20.59 3.61
C GLY A 179 -21.53 20.03 4.69
N ARG A 180 -20.98 20.92 5.53
CA ARG A 180 -20.13 20.56 6.65
C ARG A 180 -20.87 19.71 7.66
N VAL A 181 -20.29 18.58 8.05
CA VAL A 181 -20.91 17.65 8.99
C VAL A 181 -20.83 18.17 10.41
N GLY A 182 -21.98 18.21 11.11
CA GLY A 182 -22.04 18.59 12.53
C GLY A 182 -22.24 20.08 12.81
N THR A 183 -22.47 20.92 11.80
CA THR A 183 -22.84 22.32 11.96
C THR A 183 -24.33 22.55 11.65
N SER A 184 -24.94 23.53 12.30
CA SER A 184 -26.29 24.00 11.96
C SER A 184 -26.28 25.07 10.85
N ASP A 185 -25.13 25.59 10.52
CA ASP A 185 -24.88 26.58 9.49
C ASP A 185 -24.77 25.93 8.11
N ASN A 186 -25.02 26.68 7.05
CA ASN A 186 -24.94 26.19 5.67
C ASN A 186 -23.51 26.28 5.13
N ASP A 187 -22.52 25.80 5.93
CA ASP A 187 -21.12 25.78 5.56
C ASP A 187 -20.83 24.74 4.48
N ILE A 188 -19.95 25.07 3.57
CA ILE A 188 -19.55 24.18 2.48
C ILE A 188 -18.47 23.23 2.97
N ASN A 189 -18.62 21.95 2.63
CA ASN A 189 -17.53 20.98 2.79
C ASN A 189 -16.50 21.19 1.66
N SER A 190 -15.35 21.77 2.00
CA SER A 190 -14.29 22.14 1.06
C SER A 190 -13.67 20.92 0.39
N VAL A 191 -13.53 19.83 1.10
CA VAL A 191 -12.93 18.60 0.59
C VAL A 191 -13.74 18.00 -0.57
N VAL A 192 -15.07 17.98 -0.41
CA VAL A 192 -16.00 17.50 -1.45
C VAL A 192 -16.11 18.50 -2.59
N ASN A 193 -16.27 19.78 -2.27
CA ASN A 193 -16.51 20.83 -3.28
C ASN A 193 -15.32 21.01 -4.24
N GLN A 194 -14.10 20.84 -3.75
CA GLN A 194 -12.88 20.94 -4.56
C GLN A 194 -12.44 19.60 -5.17
N GLY A 195 -13.10 18.49 -4.82
CA GLY A 195 -12.72 17.17 -5.30
C GLY A 195 -11.30 16.76 -4.90
N MET A 196 -10.89 17.09 -3.66
CA MET A 196 -9.52 16.91 -3.16
C MET A 196 -9.06 15.45 -3.11
N LEU A 197 -10.00 14.52 -3.07
CA LEU A 197 -9.74 13.06 -3.13
C LEU A 197 -10.47 12.48 -4.35
N PRO A 198 -9.86 12.50 -5.55
CA PRO A 198 -10.54 12.17 -6.80
C PRO A 198 -11.01 10.70 -6.87
N GLU A 199 -10.35 9.78 -6.17
CA GLU A 199 -10.76 8.37 -6.09
C GLU A 199 -11.64 8.06 -4.87
N GLY A 200 -12.02 9.08 -4.09
CA GLY A 200 -12.88 8.93 -2.92
C GLY A 200 -12.25 8.08 -1.81
N TYR A 201 -13.04 7.16 -1.25
CA TYR A 201 -12.57 6.25 -0.21
C TYR A 201 -12.74 4.78 -0.59
N VAL A 202 -11.96 3.92 0.04
CA VAL A 202 -12.07 2.46 -0.07
C VAL A 202 -12.04 1.82 1.31
N VAL A 203 -12.93 0.86 1.53
CA VAL A 203 -12.97 0.07 2.76
C VAL A 203 -12.08 -1.16 2.61
N ASN A 204 -11.06 -1.27 3.43
CA ASN A 204 -10.19 -2.44 3.49
C ASN A 204 -10.56 -3.32 4.70
N HIS A 205 -11.17 -4.47 4.42
CA HIS A 205 -11.64 -5.42 5.44
C HIS A 205 -10.51 -6.15 6.19
N TYR A 206 -9.27 -6.00 5.77
CA TYR A 206 -8.09 -6.67 6.34
C TYR A 206 -7.23 -5.74 7.19
N LEU A 207 -7.68 -4.52 7.46
CA LEU A 207 -7.07 -3.64 8.46
C LEU A 207 -7.43 -4.12 9.86
N ASN A 208 -6.41 -4.22 10.72
CA ASN A 208 -6.56 -4.73 12.07
C ASN A 208 -6.95 -3.65 13.07
N ASP A 209 -6.48 -2.42 12.84
CA ASP A 209 -6.78 -1.27 13.68
C ASP A 209 -8.11 -0.65 13.26
N PRO A 210 -9.12 -0.56 14.16
CA PRO A 210 -10.44 -0.04 13.82
C PRO A 210 -10.46 1.48 13.61
N ASP A 211 -9.47 2.21 14.11
CA ASP A 211 -9.43 3.68 14.10
C ASP A 211 -8.39 4.25 13.12
N ALA A 212 -7.50 3.39 12.61
CA ALA A 212 -6.47 3.80 11.66
C ALA A 212 -7.05 4.14 10.29
N TYR A 213 -6.56 5.22 9.70
CA TYR A 213 -6.91 5.62 8.33
C TYR A 213 -5.68 6.14 7.59
N PHE A 214 -5.72 6.02 6.24
CA PHE A 214 -4.58 6.29 5.40
C PHE A 214 -5.00 7.06 4.15
N PHE A 215 -4.20 8.06 3.77
CA PHE A 215 -4.35 8.79 2.52
C PHE A 215 -3.28 8.31 1.53
N LYS A 216 -3.69 7.67 0.46
CA LYS A 216 -2.80 7.36 -0.65
C LYS A 216 -2.53 8.62 -1.45
N THR A 217 -1.27 8.84 -1.83
CA THR A 217 -0.84 9.95 -2.69
C THR A 217 -0.60 9.50 -4.13
N ASP A 218 -0.34 10.46 -5.02
CA ASP A 218 -0.01 10.26 -6.43
C ASP A 218 1.49 10.12 -6.69
N VAL A 219 2.30 9.98 -5.64
CA VAL A 219 3.75 9.81 -5.81
C VAL A 219 4.06 8.56 -6.66
N PRO A 220 4.96 8.66 -7.63
CA PRO A 220 5.43 7.50 -8.38
C PRO A 220 6.26 6.56 -7.48
N ASP A 221 6.35 5.30 -7.86
CA ASP A 221 7.11 4.27 -7.16
C ASP A 221 6.72 4.11 -5.67
N GLY A 222 5.42 4.20 -5.39
CA GLY A 222 4.88 4.09 -4.05
C GLY A 222 4.76 2.65 -3.58
N PHE A 223 3.51 2.15 -3.54
CA PHE A 223 3.22 0.76 -3.19
C PHE A 223 3.50 -0.18 -4.36
N LYS A 224 4.37 -1.17 -4.16
CA LYS A 224 4.76 -2.16 -5.17
C LYS A 224 4.25 -3.56 -4.82
N TYR A 225 3.91 -4.30 -5.88
CA TYR A 225 3.54 -5.72 -5.84
C TYR A 225 4.31 -6.46 -6.91
N PHE A 226 5.32 -7.24 -6.51
CA PHE A 226 6.12 -8.04 -7.44
C PHE A 226 5.58 -9.46 -7.53
N VAL A 227 5.28 -9.89 -8.75
CA VAL A 227 4.86 -11.26 -9.06
C VAL A 227 6.07 -12.04 -9.57
N ARG A 228 6.60 -12.95 -8.74
CA ARG A 228 7.69 -13.85 -9.15
C ARG A 228 7.18 -15.08 -9.88
N SER A 229 6.07 -15.64 -9.42
CA SER A 229 5.38 -16.76 -10.06
C SER A 229 3.88 -16.58 -9.86
N PRO A 230 3.10 -16.44 -10.94
CA PRO A 230 1.65 -16.41 -10.84
C PRO A 230 1.13 -17.72 -10.26
N MET A 231 -0.14 -17.75 -9.87
CA MET A 231 -0.74 -18.94 -9.29
C MET A 231 -0.66 -20.12 -10.26
N GLN A 232 0.03 -21.16 -9.82
CA GLN A 232 0.18 -22.44 -10.54
C GLN A 232 -0.54 -23.52 -9.75
N THR A 233 -1.22 -24.39 -10.48
CA THR A 233 -1.91 -25.54 -9.91
C THR A 233 -1.30 -26.82 -10.47
N SER A 234 -1.19 -27.85 -9.63
CA SER A 234 -0.76 -29.19 -10.05
C SER A 234 -1.63 -30.25 -9.40
N LEU A 235 -1.88 -31.31 -10.14
CA LEU A 235 -2.58 -32.51 -9.71
C LEU A 235 -1.60 -33.69 -9.84
N GLU A 236 -1.39 -34.43 -8.76
CA GLU A 236 -0.54 -35.61 -8.73
C GLU A 236 -1.25 -36.74 -7.97
N GLY A 237 -1.14 -37.97 -8.46
CA GLY A 237 -1.53 -39.16 -7.71
C GLY A 237 -0.39 -39.62 -6.81
N ASP A 238 -0.72 -40.08 -5.61
CA ASP A 238 0.24 -40.69 -4.70
C ASP A 238 0.27 -42.22 -4.95
N PHE A 239 1.42 -42.74 -5.32
CA PHE A 239 1.57 -44.16 -5.67
C PHE A 239 1.29 -45.09 -4.49
N ASP A 240 1.68 -44.68 -3.27
CA ASP A 240 1.55 -45.52 -2.07
C ASP A 240 0.12 -45.58 -1.52
N SER A 241 -0.61 -44.47 -1.61
CA SER A 241 -1.95 -44.36 -1.02
C SER A 241 -3.09 -44.28 -2.06
N GLY A 242 -2.79 -44.22 -3.38
CA GLY A 242 -3.77 -44.00 -4.44
C GLY A 242 -4.45 -42.62 -4.42
N ASN A 243 -4.18 -41.80 -3.42
CA ASN A 243 -4.83 -40.51 -3.22
C ASN A 243 -4.46 -39.51 -4.30
N MET A 244 -5.45 -38.72 -4.76
CA MET A 244 -5.24 -37.58 -5.65
C MET A 244 -4.93 -36.32 -4.83
N ARG A 245 -3.77 -35.70 -5.06
CA ARG A 245 -3.31 -34.49 -4.39
C ARG A 245 -3.40 -33.31 -5.34
N TYR A 246 -4.10 -32.26 -4.93
CA TYR A 246 -4.21 -31.01 -5.67
C TYR A 246 -3.54 -29.87 -4.90
N LYS A 247 -2.61 -29.17 -5.55
CA LYS A 247 -1.81 -28.11 -4.97
C LYS A 247 -1.96 -26.83 -5.77
N ALA A 248 -2.12 -25.69 -5.07
CA ALA A 248 -1.94 -24.36 -5.62
C ALA A 248 -0.71 -23.70 -4.99
N ARG A 249 0.06 -23.00 -5.78
CA ARG A 249 1.26 -22.27 -5.37
C ARG A 249 1.38 -20.97 -6.13
N GLU A 250 1.76 -19.91 -5.44
CA GLU A 250 2.17 -18.63 -6.02
C GLU A 250 3.37 -18.07 -5.26
N ARG A 251 4.10 -17.14 -5.89
CA ARG A 251 5.24 -16.49 -5.26
C ARG A 251 5.26 -15.02 -5.59
N TYR A 252 5.29 -14.18 -4.56
CA TYR A 252 5.18 -12.73 -4.69
C TYR A 252 5.71 -12.00 -3.46
N SER A 253 5.81 -10.66 -3.57
CA SER A 253 6.09 -9.76 -2.44
C SER A 253 5.28 -8.49 -2.55
N PHE A 254 4.97 -7.88 -1.40
CA PHE A 254 4.37 -6.56 -1.26
C PHE A 254 5.28 -5.65 -0.46
N GLY A 255 5.30 -4.38 -0.78
CA GLY A 255 6.05 -3.38 -0.04
C GLY A 255 5.84 -1.98 -0.61
N PHE A 256 6.76 -1.09 -0.27
CA PHE A 256 6.78 0.30 -0.74
C PHE A 256 8.23 0.74 -0.99
N SER A 257 8.44 1.54 -2.02
CA SER A 257 9.76 2.12 -2.34
C SER A 257 9.87 3.57 -1.87
N ASN A 258 8.78 4.33 -1.98
CA ASN A 258 8.74 5.72 -1.53
C ASN A 258 7.71 5.88 -0.40
N TRP A 259 8.17 6.24 0.78
CA TRP A 259 7.31 6.45 1.96
C TRP A 259 6.28 7.59 1.79
N ARG A 260 6.53 8.53 0.86
CA ARG A 260 5.58 9.61 0.53
C ARG A 260 4.30 9.13 -0.14
N CYS A 261 4.21 7.82 -0.46
CA CYS A 261 3.02 7.21 -1.07
C CYS A 261 1.79 7.20 -0.15
N VAL A 262 1.98 7.40 1.14
CA VAL A 262 0.92 7.37 2.13
C VAL A 262 1.16 8.36 3.26
N ASP A 263 0.09 8.99 3.72
CA ASP A 263 0.00 9.73 4.98
C ASP A 263 -1.06 9.04 5.84
N GLY A 264 -0.95 9.04 7.16
CA GLY A 264 -1.91 8.33 7.99
C GLY A 264 -1.89 8.66 9.47
N SER A 265 -2.94 8.18 10.14
CA SER A 265 -3.16 8.27 11.58
C SER A 265 -3.66 6.94 12.14
N GLN A 266 -3.31 6.64 13.39
CA GLN A 266 -3.86 5.50 14.13
C GLN A 266 -5.19 5.80 14.81
N GLY A 267 -5.68 7.04 14.71
CA GLY A 267 -6.76 7.54 15.57
C GLY A 267 -6.24 8.02 16.92
N ALA A 268 -7.13 8.50 17.80
CA ALA A 268 -6.82 9.00 19.13
C ALA A 268 -7.36 8.10 20.24
#